data_899a7ead25c500be2dd5daaae77c8b41
#
_entry.id   899a7ead25c500be2dd5daaae77c8b41
#
_cell.length_a   1.000
_cell.length_b   1.000
_cell.length_c   1.000
_cell.angle_alpha   90.00
_cell.angle_beta   90.00
_cell.angle_gamma   90.00
#
_symmetry.space_group_name_H-M   'P 1'
#
loop_
_entity.id
_entity.type
_entity.pdbx_description
1 polymer ?
#
loop_
_entity_poly.entity_id
_entity_poly.type
_entity_poly.pdbx_seq_one_letter_code
_entity_poly.pdbx_strand_id
1 'polypeptide(L)'
;LYIISKLTASGGTGHFIEFAGSTIRSLSMEGRMTVCNMSIECGARGGMIAPDRTTFDYLRGRERAPQGAAFDQAVARWETLYSDADAVFDKEYRFDAADIAPMITYGTNPGMGMAVDAAIPADADPKALEYMGFDAGERLLGKPVDYVFVGSCTKLSCNLFSSLYKLLLCIHSTQME
;
A
#
# COMPACT_ATOMS: atom_id res chain seq x y z
N LEU A 1 4.13 1.49 0.96
CA LEU A 1 5.34 2.28 0.68
C LEU A 1 6.31 2.28 1.87
N TYR A 2 5.82 2.54 3.10
CA TYR A 2 6.65 2.51 4.33
C TYR A 2 7.44 1.19 4.48
N ILE A 3 6.77 0.05 4.37
CA ILE A 3 7.42 -1.27 4.47
C ILE A 3 8.51 -1.41 3.42
N ILE A 4 8.25 -1.02 2.17
CA ILE A 4 9.23 -1.12 1.08
C ILE A 4 10.43 -0.20 1.33
N SER A 5 10.23 1.00 1.86
CA SER A 5 11.33 1.90 2.21
C SER A 5 12.24 1.34 3.31
N LYS A 6 11.74 0.42 4.15
CA LYS A 6 12.53 -0.25 5.21
C LYS A 6 13.18 -1.55 4.74
N LEU A 7 12.52 -2.29 3.86
CA LEU A 7 12.99 -3.59 3.37
C LEU A 7 13.72 -3.51 2.02
N THR A 8 13.68 -2.37 1.35
CA THR A 8 14.10 -2.08 -0.02
C THR A 8 13.21 -2.75 -1.08
N ALA A 9 13.42 -2.38 -2.35
CA ALA A 9 12.70 -2.97 -3.49
C ALA A 9 13.09 -4.45 -3.77
N SER A 10 14.03 -5.01 -3.03
CA SER A 10 14.47 -6.42 -3.14
C SER A 10 14.33 -7.21 -1.84
N GLY A 11 13.80 -6.61 -0.78
CA GLY A 11 13.68 -7.23 0.55
C GLY A 11 12.86 -8.52 0.58
N GLY A 12 11.86 -8.63 -0.28
CA GLY A 12 11.00 -9.79 -0.42
C GLY A 12 11.45 -10.81 -1.49
N THR A 13 12.61 -10.62 -2.11
CA THR A 13 13.07 -11.48 -3.21
C THR A 13 13.10 -12.96 -2.81
N GLY A 14 12.45 -13.78 -3.62
CA GLY A 14 12.38 -15.22 -3.40
C GLY A 14 11.30 -15.68 -2.42
N HIS A 15 10.58 -14.76 -1.76
CA HIS A 15 9.59 -15.04 -0.73
C HIS A 15 8.16 -14.69 -1.18
N PHE A 16 7.17 -15.32 -0.53
CA PHE A 16 5.83 -14.78 -0.38
C PHE A 16 5.75 -14.03 0.94
N ILE A 17 5.02 -12.92 0.97
CA ILE A 17 4.86 -12.11 2.18
C ILE A 17 3.45 -12.32 2.74
N GLU A 18 3.34 -12.72 3.99
CA GLU A 18 2.09 -12.67 4.75
C GLU A 18 2.04 -11.37 5.56
N PHE A 19 0.96 -10.61 5.39
CA PHE A 19 0.71 -9.40 6.18
C PHE A 19 -0.33 -9.71 7.25
N ALA A 20 0.02 -9.45 8.50
CA ALA A 20 -0.81 -9.75 9.66
C ALA A 20 -0.79 -8.59 10.67
N GLY A 21 -1.55 -8.74 11.74
CA GLY A 21 -1.64 -7.76 12.82
C GLY A 21 -2.93 -6.93 12.82
N SER A 22 -3.13 -6.13 13.88
CA SER A 22 -4.35 -5.37 14.09
C SER A 22 -4.61 -4.32 13.01
N THR A 23 -3.56 -3.63 12.57
CA THR A 23 -3.63 -2.62 11.51
C THR A 23 -4.06 -3.24 10.18
N ILE A 24 -3.49 -4.39 9.82
CA ILE A 24 -3.88 -5.10 8.58
C ILE A 24 -5.34 -5.56 8.65
N ARG A 25 -5.79 -6.08 9.80
CA ARG A 25 -7.18 -6.48 9.99
C ARG A 25 -8.17 -5.31 9.90
N SER A 26 -7.76 -4.10 10.27
CA SER A 26 -8.59 -2.90 10.18
C SER A 26 -8.71 -2.31 8.76
N LEU A 27 -7.89 -2.75 7.82
CA LEU A 27 -7.94 -2.27 6.43
C LEU A 27 -9.21 -2.71 5.71
N SER A 28 -9.72 -1.82 4.85
CA SER A 28 -10.73 -2.19 3.84
C SER A 28 -10.17 -3.20 2.84
N MET A 29 -11.03 -3.83 2.04
CA MET A 29 -10.56 -4.74 0.98
C MET A 29 -9.66 -4.06 -0.04
N GLU A 30 -9.95 -2.81 -0.40
CA GLU A 30 -9.12 -2.03 -1.30
C GLU A 30 -7.72 -1.80 -0.72
N GLY A 31 -7.64 -1.49 0.58
CA GLY A 31 -6.37 -1.36 1.30
C GLY A 31 -5.59 -2.68 1.30
N ARG A 32 -6.27 -3.81 1.60
CA ARG A 32 -5.66 -5.15 1.58
C ARG A 32 -5.16 -5.54 0.20
N MET A 33 -5.95 -5.28 -0.85
CA MET A 33 -5.54 -5.53 -2.23
C MET A 33 -4.32 -4.69 -2.61
N THR A 34 -4.26 -3.42 -2.17
CA THR A 34 -3.11 -2.54 -2.41
C THR A 34 -1.85 -3.07 -1.75
N VAL A 35 -1.93 -3.48 -0.47
CA VAL A 35 -0.79 -4.04 0.26
C VAL A 35 -0.28 -5.31 -0.40
N CYS A 36 -1.17 -6.25 -0.75
CA CYS A 36 -0.80 -7.49 -1.44
C CYS A 36 -0.22 -7.22 -2.83
N ASN A 37 -0.79 -6.28 -3.60
CA ASN A 37 -0.29 -5.92 -4.93
C ASN A 37 1.11 -5.32 -4.85
N MET A 38 1.33 -4.38 -3.93
CA MET A 38 2.63 -3.72 -3.76
C MET A 38 3.73 -4.60 -3.16
N SER A 39 3.44 -5.83 -2.77
CA SER A 39 4.48 -6.79 -2.37
C SER A 39 5.43 -7.13 -3.52
N ILE A 40 4.97 -7.00 -4.77
CA ILE A 40 5.79 -7.19 -5.97
C ILE A 40 6.87 -6.11 -6.04
N GLU A 41 6.55 -4.86 -5.71
CA GLU A 41 7.51 -3.75 -5.66
C GLU A 41 8.54 -3.90 -4.53
N CYS A 42 8.27 -4.78 -3.56
CA CYS A 42 9.26 -5.24 -2.57
C CYS A 42 10.12 -6.42 -3.07
N GLY A 43 9.94 -6.84 -4.31
CA GLY A 43 10.63 -7.97 -4.91
C GLY A 43 10.03 -9.34 -4.56
N ALA A 44 8.93 -9.40 -3.84
CA ALA A 44 8.29 -10.65 -3.45
C ALA A 44 7.58 -11.33 -4.62
N ARG A 45 7.35 -12.63 -4.51
CA ARG A 45 6.56 -13.41 -5.47
C ARG A 45 5.06 -13.18 -5.34
N GLY A 46 4.61 -12.67 -4.22
CA GLY A 46 3.23 -12.32 -3.94
C GLY A 46 3.05 -11.90 -2.48
N GLY A 47 1.88 -11.32 -2.19
CA GLY A 47 1.47 -10.93 -0.85
C GLY A 47 0.14 -11.59 -0.48
N MET A 48 -0.02 -11.93 0.79
CA MET A 48 -1.20 -12.61 1.32
C MET A 48 -1.68 -11.92 2.60
N ILE A 49 -2.99 -11.95 2.80
CA ILE A 49 -3.65 -11.59 4.05
C ILE A 49 -4.67 -12.68 4.33
N ALA A 50 -4.65 -13.27 5.52
CA ALA A 50 -5.62 -14.26 5.92
C ALA A 50 -7.06 -13.70 5.79
N PRO A 51 -8.01 -14.45 5.19
CA PRO A 51 -9.36 -13.98 5.00
C PRO A 51 -10.09 -13.90 6.34
N ASP A 52 -10.85 -12.82 6.53
CA ASP A 52 -11.68 -12.59 7.69
C ASP A 52 -13.06 -12.05 7.28
N ARG A 53 -13.84 -11.60 8.24
CA ARG A 53 -15.18 -11.06 8.02
C ARG A 53 -15.22 -9.96 6.96
N THR A 54 -14.21 -9.07 6.93
CA THR A 54 -14.12 -8.01 5.91
C THR A 54 -14.05 -8.61 4.51
N THR A 55 -13.28 -9.69 4.34
CA THR A 55 -13.19 -10.43 3.07
C THR A 55 -14.50 -11.12 2.72
N PHE A 56 -15.15 -11.77 3.70
CA PHE A 56 -16.41 -12.48 3.47
C PHE A 56 -17.55 -11.53 3.10
N ASP A 57 -17.67 -10.42 3.82
CA ASP A 57 -18.68 -9.40 3.54
C ASP A 57 -18.46 -8.74 2.17
N TYR A 58 -17.19 -8.55 1.77
CA TYR A 58 -16.85 -8.05 0.43
C TYR A 58 -17.26 -9.01 -0.70
N LEU A 59 -17.16 -10.32 -0.48
CA LEU A 59 -17.50 -11.33 -1.48
C LEU A 59 -19.00 -11.64 -1.53
N ARG A 60 -19.72 -11.41 -0.44
CA ARG A 60 -21.15 -11.75 -0.33
C ARG A 60 -21.97 -11.05 -1.41
N GLY A 61 -22.75 -11.85 -2.16
CA GLY A 61 -23.63 -11.36 -3.21
C GLY A 61 -22.95 -10.95 -4.51
N ARG A 62 -21.64 -11.12 -4.65
CA ARG A 62 -20.97 -10.90 -5.93
C ARG A 62 -21.28 -12.03 -6.89
N GLU A 63 -21.47 -11.69 -8.15
CA GLU A 63 -21.90 -12.60 -9.23
C GLU A 63 -21.06 -13.88 -9.31
N ARG A 64 -19.75 -13.76 -9.13
CA ARG A 64 -18.82 -14.90 -9.24
C ARG A 64 -18.47 -15.56 -7.91
N ALA A 65 -19.04 -15.11 -6.81
CA ALA A 65 -18.89 -15.75 -5.51
C ALA A 65 -19.93 -16.84 -5.32
N PRO A 66 -19.67 -17.87 -4.50
CA PRO A 66 -20.69 -18.83 -4.09
C PRO A 66 -21.93 -18.13 -3.53
N GLN A 67 -23.12 -18.70 -3.68
CA GLN A 67 -24.38 -18.12 -3.23
C GLN A 67 -25.10 -19.03 -2.23
N GLY A 68 -25.90 -18.45 -1.32
CA GLY A 68 -26.73 -19.19 -0.36
C GLY A 68 -25.88 -20.15 0.50
N ALA A 69 -26.36 -21.37 0.71
CA ALA A 69 -25.68 -22.38 1.54
C ALA A 69 -24.25 -22.72 1.06
N ALA A 70 -23.97 -22.60 -0.25
CA ALA A 70 -22.62 -22.79 -0.77
C ALA A 70 -21.66 -21.69 -0.31
N PHE A 71 -22.16 -20.47 -0.10
CA PHE A 71 -21.36 -19.39 0.47
C PHE A 71 -21.00 -19.65 1.93
N ASP A 72 -21.96 -20.14 2.73
CA ASP A 72 -21.72 -20.44 4.15
C ASP A 72 -20.70 -21.58 4.31
N GLN A 73 -20.77 -22.60 3.45
CA GLN A 73 -19.76 -23.67 3.40
C GLN A 73 -18.37 -23.12 2.97
N ALA A 74 -18.33 -22.19 2.02
CA ALA A 74 -17.09 -21.56 1.61
C ALA A 74 -16.48 -20.72 2.74
N VAL A 75 -17.29 -19.96 3.48
CA VAL A 75 -16.84 -19.19 4.65
C VAL A 75 -16.22 -20.10 5.71
N ALA A 76 -16.92 -21.20 6.08
CA ALA A 76 -16.40 -22.17 7.04
C ALA A 76 -15.02 -22.74 6.62
N ARG A 77 -14.81 -22.95 5.32
CA ARG A 77 -13.52 -23.36 4.79
C ARG A 77 -12.49 -22.21 4.81
N TRP A 78 -12.89 -20.99 4.45
CA TRP A 78 -11.98 -19.86 4.41
C TRP A 78 -11.48 -19.45 5.80
N GLU A 79 -12.29 -19.65 6.83
CA GLU A 79 -11.91 -19.43 8.23
C GLU A 79 -10.75 -20.34 8.71
N THR A 80 -10.49 -21.44 8.00
CA THR A 80 -9.34 -22.33 8.30
C THR A 80 -8.04 -21.91 7.59
N LEU A 81 -8.04 -20.83 6.79
CA LEU A 81 -6.89 -20.41 5.98
C LEU A 81 -5.96 -19.43 6.70
N TYR A 82 -5.95 -19.44 8.01
CA TYR A 82 -4.94 -18.74 8.83
C TYR A 82 -3.69 -19.60 8.94
N SER A 83 -2.55 -18.96 9.05
CA SER A 83 -1.31 -19.64 9.43
C SER A 83 -1.46 -20.26 10.81
N ASP A 84 -0.92 -21.46 10.99
CA ASP A 84 -0.96 -22.17 12.27
C ASP A 84 -0.23 -21.38 13.36
N ALA A 85 -0.62 -21.56 14.62
CA ALA A 85 -0.04 -20.82 15.73
C ALA A 85 1.46 -21.10 15.94
N ASP A 86 1.92 -22.25 15.45
CA ASP A 86 3.31 -22.72 15.49
C ASP A 86 4.00 -22.62 14.13
N ALA A 87 3.41 -21.90 13.16
CA ALA A 87 4.03 -21.67 11.86
C ALA A 87 5.39 -20.99 12.00
N VAL A 88 6.38 -21.52 11.30
CA VAL A 88 7.74 -20.98 11.26
C VAL A 88 7.95 -20.22 9.96
N PHE A 89 8.34 -18.97 10.07
CA PHE A 89 8.63 -18.10 8.93
C PHE A 89 10.15 -17.95 8.74
N ASP A 90 10.60 -17.87 7.49
CA ASP A 90 12.02 -17.61 7.18
C ASP A 90 12.51 -16.28 7.73
N LYS A 91 11.63 -15.26 7.71
CA LYS A 91 11.89 -13.92 8.23
C LYS A 91 10.60 -13.32 8.79
N GLU A 92 10.74 -12.57 9.87
CA GLU A 92 9.63 -11.83 10.48
C GLU A 92 10.05 -10.38 10.72
N TYR A 93 9.20 -9.45 10.30
CA TYR A 93 9.38 -8.01 10.52
C TYR A 93 8.15 -7.45 11.22
N ARG A 94 8.39 -6.62 12.23
CA ARG A 94 7.34 -5.95 13.00
C ARG A 94 7.46 -4.45 12.84
N PHE A 95 6.33 -3.81 12.55
CA PHE A 95 6.23 -2.35 12.41
C PHE A 95 5.11 -1.83 13.27
N ASP A 96 5.31 -0.69 13.91
CA ASP A 96 4.23 0.05 14.54
C ASP A 96 3.56 0.95 13.50
N ALA A 97 2.24 0.87 13.42
CA ALA A 97 1.48 1.72 12.50
C ALA A 97 1.53 3.21 12.89
N ALA A 98 1.81 3.52 14.16
CA ALA A 98 2.00 4.89 14.63
C ALA A 98 3.22 5.58 13.99
N ASP A 99 4.20 4.80 13.52
CA ASP A 99 5.39 5.32 12.85
C ASP A 99 5.15 5.63 11.35
N ILE A 100 3.98 5.28 10.82
CA ILE A 100 3.68 5.44 9.40
C ILE A 100 3.05 6.81 9.14
N ALA A 101 3.88 7.77 8.73
CA ALA A 101 3.44 9.06 8.23
C ALA A 101 2.95 8.97 6.76
N PRO A 102 2.26 10.00 6.23
CA PRO A 102 2.08 10.13 4.78
C PRO A 102 3.41 10.07 4.04
N MET A 103 3.47 9.28 2.98
CA MET A 103 4.72 8.92 2.29
C MET A 103 4.73 9.42 0.84
N ILE A 104 5.93 9.77 0.37
CA ILE A 104 6.25 10.10 -1.01
C ILE A 104 7.52 9.35 -1.42
N THR A 105 7.76 9.18 -2.73
CA THR A 105 9.06 8.75 -3.25
C THR A 105 9.81 9.97 -3.80
N TYR A 106 11.12 10.02 -3.55
CA TYR A 106 12.01 11.04 -4.10
C TYR A 106 12.84 10.54 -5.29
N GLY A 107 12.68 9.28 -5.66
CA GLY A 107 13.48 8.64 -6.71
C GLY A 107 12.68 7.72 -7.61
N THR A 108 13.37 6.82 -8.30
CA THR A 108 12.85 6.02 -9.42
C THR A 108 12.23 4.68 -9.00
N ASN A 109 12.22 4.34 -7.71
CA ASN A 109 11.61 3.11 -7.21
C ASN A 109 11.00 3.28 -5.80
N PRO A 110 10.08 2.40 -5.37
CA PRO A 110 9.40 2.50 -4.09
C PRO A 110 10.31 2.35 -2.85
N GLY A 111 11.51 1.79 -3.00
CA GLY A 111 12.51 1.74 -1.93
C GLY A 111 13.03 3.12 -1.54
N MET A 112 12.90 4.11 -2.44
CA MET A 112 13.23 5.51 -2.21
C MET A 112 12.06 6.29 -1.58
N GLY A 113 11.29 5.62 -0.72
CA GLY A 113 10.17 6.20 0.02
C GLY A 113 10.64 6.97 1.25
N MET A 114 10.02 8.12 1.51
CA MET A 114 10.23 8.93 2.71
C MET A 114 8.92 9.56 3.20
N ALA A 115 8.89 10.04 4.43
CA ALA A 115 7.77 10.85 4.90
C ALA A 115 7.68 12.14 4.06
N VAL A 116 6.46 12.61 3.78
CA VAL A 116 6.21 13.75 2.89
C VAL A 116 6.87 15.05 3.39
N ASP A 117 7.03 15.19 4.70
CA ASP A 117 7.65 16.33 5.38
C ASP A 117 9.16 16.15 5.64
N ALA A 118 9.73 15.00 5.29
CA ALA A 118 11.15 14.75 5.42
C ALA A 118 11.96 15.45 4.31
N ALA A 119 13.26 15.55 4.54
CA ALA A 119 14.22 15.92 3.51
C ALA A 119 14.75 14.65 2.81
N ILE A 120 15.11 14.79 1.55
CA ILE A 120 15.80 13.74 0.79
C ILE A 120 17.08 13.35 1.52
N PRO A 121 17.38 12.05 1.72
CA PRO A 121 18.57 11.59 2.40
C PRO A 121 19.86 12.15 1.73
N ALA A 122 20.84 12.50 2.56
CA ALA A 122 22.13 13.04 2.06
C ALA A 122 22.93 12.00 1.27
N ASP A 123 22.67 10.71 1.51
CA ASP A 123 23.29 9.57 0.85
C ASP A 123 22.42 8.97 -0.27
N ALA A 124 21.40 9.71 -0.73
CA ALA A 124 20.54 9.29 -1.83
C ALA A 124 21.36 9.07 -3.12
N ASP A 125 20.92 8.10 -3.95
CA ASP A 125 21.59 7.78 -5.22
C ASP A 125 21.64 9.01 -6.14
N PRO A 126 22.84 9.50 -6.47
CA PRO A 126 23.02 10.71 -7.30
C PRO A 126 22.38 10.57 -8.70
N LYS A 127 22.38 9.37 -9.28
CA LYS A 127 21.77 9.15 -10.60
C LYS A 127 20.24 9.25 -10.55
N ALA A 128 19.63 8.75 -9.48
CA ALA A 128 18.20 8.90 -9.29
C ALA A 128 17.81 10.37 -9.07
N LEU A 129 18.60 11.10 -8.28
CA LEU A 129 18.36 12.52 -8.05
C LEU A 129 18.53 13.37 -9.32
N GLU A 130 19.57 13.11 -10.11
CA GLU A 130 19.78 13.76 -11.41
C GLU A 130 18.59 13.51 -12.35
N TYR A 131 18.11 12.26 -12.42
CA TYR A 131 16.96 11.91 -13.24
C TYR A 131 15.67 12.61 -12.79
N MET A 132 15.46 12.73 -11.48
CA MET A 132 14.27 13.35 -10.89
C MET A 132 14.35 14.88 -10.82
N GLY A 133 15.53 15.47 -11.01
CA GLY A 133 15.79 16.91 -10.88
C GLY A 133 15.71 17.40 -9.43
N PHE A 134 16.18 16.59 -8.47
CA PHE A 134 16.20 16.92 -7.05
C PHE A 134 17.63 16.96 -6.50
N ASP A 135 17.80 17.67 -5.40
CA ASP A 135 19.06 17.73 -4.65
C ASP A 135 18.96 16.95 -3.33
N ALA A 136 20.09 16.36 -2.90
CA ALA A 136 20.18 15.74 -1.59
C ALA A 136 19.92 16.78 -0.48
N GLY A 137 19.16 16.41 0.54
CA GLY A 137 18.75 17.31 1.62
C GLY A 137 17.55 18.22 1.27
N GLU A 138 17.06 18.18 0.06
CA GLU A 138 15.93 18.99 -0.38
C GLU A 138 14.60 18.48 0.22
N ARG A 139 13.66 19.40 0.47
CA ARG A 139 12.28 19.08 0.88
C ARG A 139 11.34 19.20 -0.30
N LEU A 140 10.50 18.19 -0.51
CA LEU A 140 9.53 18.16 -1.61
C LEU A 140 8.19 18.79 -1.25
N LEU A 141 7.86 18.88 0.05
CA LEU A 141 6.62 19.49 0.50
C LEU A 141 6.58 20.98 0.12
N GLY A 142 5.52 21.38 -0.58
CA GLY A 142 5.33 22.78 -1.04
C GLY A 142 5.96 23.09 -2.40
N LYS A 143 6.61 22.13 -3.06
CA LYS A 143 7.05 22.33 -4.45
C LYS A 143 5.85 22.42 -5.41
N PRO A 144 5.90 23.30 -6.41
CA PRO A 144 4.86 23.36 -7.43
C PRO A 144 4.84 22.10 -8.26
N VAL A 145 3.64 21.71 -8.69
CA VAL A 145 3.39 20.53 -9.55
C VAL A 145 2.59 20.98 -10.74
N ASP A 146 3.12 20.82 -11.96
CA ASP A 146 2.44 21.22 -13.20
C ASP A 146 1.35 20.22 -13.62
N TYR A 147 1.59 18.92 -13.39
CA TYR A 147 0.68 17.85 -13.79
C TYR A 147 0.55 16.82 -12.68
N VAL A 148 -0.68 16.36 -12.42
CA VAL A 148 -0.98 15.27 -11.51
C VAL A 148 -1.61 14.13 -12.28
N PHE A 149 -0.93 12.98 -12.34
CA PHE A 149 -1.47 11.75 -12.88
C PHE A 149 -1.98 10.86 -11.75
N VAL A 150 -3.24 10.45 -11.85
CA VAL A 150 -3.84 9.51 -10.90
C VAL A 150 -4.08 8.19 -11.60
N GLY A 151 -3.28 7.19 -11.25
CA GLY A 151 -3.36 5.84 -11.78
C GLY A 151 -3.07 4.81 -10.69
N SER A 152 -3.52 3.56 -10.90
CA SER A 152 -3.30 2.48 -9.96
C SER A 152 -3.25 1.13 -10.68
N CYS A 153 -2.36 0.24 -10.24
CA CYS A 153 -2.35 -1.18 -10.63
C CYS A 153 -3.50 -1.96 -9.96
N THR A 154 -4.08 -1.41 -8.90
CA THR A 154 -5.26 -1.91 -8.22
C THR A 154 -6.50 -1.10 -8.62
N LYS A 155 -7.68 -1.61 -8.28
CA LYS A 155 -8.94 -0.93 -8.60
C LYS A 155 -8.99 0.44 -7.91
N LEU A 156 -9.06 1.51 -8.70
CA LEU A 156 -9.43 2.83 -8.21
C LEU A 156 -10.89 2.76 -7.72
N SER A 157 -11.09 2.78 -6.40
CA SER A 157 -12.45 2.78 -5.85
C SER A 157 -13.13 4.13 -6.06
N CYS A 158 -14.46 4.13 -6.16
CA CYS A 158 -15.25 5.37 -6.25
C CYS A 158 -14.95 6.33 -5.08
N ASN A 159 -14.57 5.81 -3.92
CA ASN A 159 -14.20 6.60 -2.76
C ASN A 159 -12.91 7.41 -2.96
N LEU A 160 -11.92 6.86 -3.68
CA LEU A 160 -10.70 7.59 -4.02
C LEU A 160 -11.00 8.74 -4.98
N PHE A 161 -11.83 8.51 -6.01
CA PHE A 161 -12.27 9.56 -6.91
C PHE A 161 -13.08 10.66 -6.19
N SER A 162 -13.96 10.29 -5.26
CA SER A 162 -14.70 11.26 -4.45
C SER A 162 -13.77 12.12 -3.58
N SER A 163 -12.75 11.51 -2.99
CA SER A 163 -11.76 12.23 -2.17
C SER A 163 -10.87 13.14 -3.01
N LEU A 164 -10.44 12.69 -4.19
CA LEU A 164 -9.68 13.49 -5.16
C LEU A 164 -10.51 14.64 -5.72
N TYR A 165 -11.79 14.41 -6.04
CA TYR A 165 -12.69 15.45 -6.50
C TYR A 165 -12.86 16.54 -5.44
N LYS A 166 -13.01 16.17 -4.16
CA LYS A 166 -13.07 17.14 -3.05
C LYS A 166 -11.76 17.93 -2.92
N LEU A 167 -10.61 17.27 -3.06
CA LEU A 167 -9.31 17.94 -3.03
C LEU A 167 -9.15 18.93 -4.18
N LEU A 168 -9.54 18.54 -5.41
CA LEU A 168 -9.51 19.42 -6.58
C LEU A 168 -10.46 20.60 -6.44
N LEU A 169 -11.64 20.43 -5.85
CA LEU A 169 -12.56 21.53 -5.55
C LEU A 169 -11.97 22.51 -4.53
N CYS A 170 -11.28 22.03 -3.51
CA CYS A 170 -10.59 22.89 -2.52
C CYS A 170 -9.47 23.72 -3.18
N ILE A 171 -8.70 23.13 -4.09
CA ILE A 171 -7.64 23.85 -4.84
C ILE A 171 -8.25 24.94 -5.74
N HIS A 172 -9.36 24.64 -6.40
CA HIS A 172 -10.01 25.61 -7.29
C HIS A 172 -10.67 26.80 -6.55
N SER A 173 -11.19 26.56 -5.33
CA SER A 173 -11.78 27.63 -4.51
C SER A 173 -10.75 28.58 -3.91
N THR A 174 -9.50 28.17 -3.74
CA THR A 174 -8.39 29.02 -3.26
C THR A 174 -7.74 29.87 -4.34
N GLN A 175 -8.00 29.61 -5.61
CA GLN A 175 -7.49 30.43 -6.72
C GLN A 175 -8.47 31.54 -7.19
N MET A 176 -9.64 31.64 -6.58
CA MET A 176 -10.65 32.65 -6.93
C MET A 176 -10.80 33.78 -5.90
N GLU A 177 -9.86 33.97 -5.00
CA GLU A 177 -9.65 35.14 -4.16
C GLU A 177 -8.41 35.91 -4.67
#